data_d2946814748aa90f4e7ae208732702a6
#
_entry.id   d2946814748aa90f4e7ae208732702a6
#
_cell.length_a   1.000
_cell.length_b   1.000
_cell.length_c   1.000
_cell.angle_alpha   90.00
_cell.angle_beta   90.00
_cell.angle_gamma   90.00
#
_symmetry.space_group_name_H-M   'P 1'
#
loop_
_entity.id
_entity.type
_entity.pdbx_description
1 polymer ?
#
loop_
_entity_poly.entity_id
_entity_poly.type
_entity_poly.pdbx_seq_one_letter_code
_entity_poly.pdbx_strand_id
1 'polypeptide(L)'
;MEPNIALIASLIGDQARSKMLTALMCGKALTATELALEADITAQTASSHLTKLVEGELLVVRKQGRHKYFQLKDHQVAELLEQLLTLSAAHSSATNSSTTNLSTSGASLKQSTGPAD
;
A
#
# COMPACT_ATOMS: atom_id res chain seq x y z
N MET A 1 -24.37 8.40 7.19
CA MET A 1 -23.02 8.26 7.77
C MET A 1 -22.04 9.12 6.98
N GLU A 2 -21.26 9.88 7.68
CA GLU A 2 -20.33 10.79 7.02
C GLU A 2 -19.02 10.09 6.67
N PRO A 3 -18.44 10.44 5.53
CA PRO A 3 -17.13 9.90 5.19
C PRO A 3 -16.09 10.33 6.23
N ASN A 4 -15.17 9.42 6.51
CA ASN A 4 -14.14 9.68 7.51
C ASN A 4 -12.77 9.31 6.94
N ILE A 5 -12.11 10.31 6.35
CA ILE A 5 -10.80 10.12 5.76
C ILE A 5 -9.78 9.67 6.80
N ALA A 6 -9.90 10.20 8.02
CA ALA A 6 -8.96 9.87 9.09
C ALA A 6 -8.99 8.39 9.44
N LEU A 7 -10.17 7.77 9.40
CA LEU A 7 -10.29 6.36 9.67
C LEU A 7 -9.54 5.52 8.64
N ILE A 8 -9.78 5.80 7.36
CA ILE A 8 -9.10 5.09 6.28
C ILE A 8 -7.59 5.34 6.35
N ALA A 9 -7.19 6.58 6.55
CA ALA A 9 -5.79 6.95 6.62
C ALA A 9 -5.09 6.23 7.78
N SER A 10 -5.75 6.11 8.93
CA SER A 10 -5.14 5.44 10.07
C SER A 10 -4.99 3.94 9.84
N LEU A 11 -5.91 3.34 9.10
CA LEU A 11 -5.79 1.92 8.75
C LEU A 11 -4.60 1.67 7.85
N ILE A 12 -4.34 2.55 6.90
CA ILE A 12 -3.24 2.41 5.96
C ILE A 12 -1.92 2.87 6.59
N GLY A 13 -1.98 3.82 7.50
CA GLY A 13 -0.82 4.55 7.99
C GLY A 13 0.11 3.78 8.92
N ASP A 14 -0.17 2.53 9.20
CA ASP A 14 0.71 1.68 9.97
C ASP A 14 1.73 1.01 9.03
N GLN A 15 2.99 0.98 9.43
CA GLN A 15 4.05 0.45 8.58
C GLN A 15 3.79 -0.99 8.12
N ALA A 16 3.41 -1.86 9.04
CA ALA A 16 3.16 -3.26 8.71
C ALA A 16 1.94 -3.40 7.79
N ARG A 17 0.86 -2.67 8.11
CA ARG A 17 -0.34 -2.73 7.29
C ARG A 17 -0.08 -2.22 5.88
N SER A 18 0.68 -1.14 5.77
CA SER A 18 0.98 -0.58 4.47
C SER A 18 1.82 -1.54 3.62
N LYS A 19 2.75 -2.26 4.22
CA LYS A 19 3.52 -3.28 3.51
C LYS A 19 2.65 -4.44 3.02
N MET A 20 1.72 -4.88 3.85
CA MET A 20 0.81 -5.96 3.46
C MET A 20 -0.13 -5.53 2.34
N LEU A 21 -0.65 -4.32 2.43
CA LEU A 21 -1.53 -3.78 1.38
C LEU A 21 -0.77 -3.65 0.06
N THR A 22 0.46 -3.18 0.12
CA THR A 22 1.30 -3.06 -1.07
C THR A 22 1.54 -4.42 -1.72
N ALA A 23 1.77 -5.45 -0.91
CA ALA A 23 1.98 -6.80 -1.42
C ALA A 23 0.75 -7.32 -2.17
N LEU A 24 -0.43 -6.83 -1.82
CA LEU A 24 -1.68 -7.28 -2.44
C LEU A 24 -2.06 -6.48 -3.68
N MET A 25 -1.31 -5.44 -4.00
CA MET A 25 -1.66 -4.57 -5.13
C MET A 25 -1.54 -5.24 -6.49
N CYS A 26 -0.80 -6.32 -6.57
CA CYS A 26 -0.64 -7.05 -7.82
C CYS A 26 -1.85 -7.93 -8.15
N GLY A 27 -2.89 -7.87 -7.34
CA GLY A 27 -4.10 -8.65 -7.57
C GLY A 27 -4.08 -10.04 -6.98
N LYS A 28 -3.01 -10.40 -6.31
CA LYS A 28 -2.89 -11.72 -5.69
C LYS A 28 -3.71 -11.82 -4.41
N ALA A 29 -4.12 -13.03 -4.11
CA ALA A 29 -4.71 -13.36 -2.82
C ALA A 29 -3.64 -14.09 -2.02
N LEU A 30 -3.35 -13.60 -0.82
CA LEU A 30 -2.26 -14.14 -0.01
C LEU A 30 -2.78 -14.54 1.37
N THR A 31 -2.12 -15.52 1.97
CA THR A 31 -2.45 -15.97 3.33
C THR A 31 -1.83 -15.03 4.35
N ALA A 32 -2.30 -15.15 5.60
CA ALA A 32 -1.74 -14.35 6.69
C ALA A 32 -0.23 -14.61 6.86
N THR A 33 0.19 -15.87 6.70
CA THR A 33 1.60 -16.23 6.82
C THR A 33 2.43 -15.56 5.74
N GLU A 34 1.93 -15.58 4.50
CA GLU A 34 2.62 -14.93 3.40
C GLU A 34 2.72 -13.43 3.61
N LEU A 35 1.63 -12.83 4.07
CA LEU A 35 1.61 -11.38 4.32
C LEU A 35 2.50 -11.01 5.50
N ALA A 36 2.57 -11.88 6.51
CA ALA A 36 3.47 -11.66 7.64
C ALA A 36 4.93 -11.60 7.18
N LEU A 37 5.29 -12.46 6.24
CA LEU A 37 6.64 -12.44 5.68
C LEU A 37 6.91 -11.14 4.95
N GLU A 38 5.93 -10.67 4.18
CA GLU A 38 6.09 -9.40 3.45
C GLU A 38 6.31 -8.22 4.38
N ALA A 39 5.66 -8.23 5.53
CA ALA A 39 5.73 -7.13 6.48
C ALA A 39 6.79 -7.35 7.57
N ASP A 40 7.44 -8.49 7.56
CA ASP A 40 8.47 -8.86 8.55
C ASP A 40 7.91 -8.82 9.98
N ILE A 41 6.77 -9.46 10.17
CA ILE A 41 6.10 -9.56 11.46
C ILE A 41 5.66 -11.01 11.67
N THR A 42 5.23 -11.33 12.89
CA THR A 42 4.72 -12.66 13.17
C THR A 42 3.35 -12.85 12.52
N ALA A 43 3.00 -14.10 12.28
CA ALA A 43 1.69 -14.42 11.70
C ALA A 43 0.56 -13.95 12.62
N GLN A 44 0.75 -14.03 13.91
CA GLN A 44 -0.26 -13.60 14.87
C GLN A 44 -0.49 -12.09 14.80
N THR A 45 0.58 -11.32 14.71
CA THR A 45 0.48 -9.87 14.56
C THR A 45 -0.17 -9.52 13.23
N ALA A 46 0.21 -10.24 12.17
CA ALA A 46 -0.39 -10.04 10.86
C ALA A 46 -1.90 -10.30 10.90
N SER A 47 -2.32 -11.38 11.56
CA SER A 47 -3.74 -11.69 11.66
C SER A 47 -4.52 -10.57 12.33
N SER A 48 -3.95 -9.98 13.37
CA SER A 48 -4.57 -8.87 14.07
C SER A 48 -4.74 -7.66 13.15
N HIS A 49 -3.70 -7.32 12.40
CA HIS A 49 -3.75 -6.23 11.43
C HIS A 49 -4.75 -6.52 10.32
N LEU A 50 -4.77 -7.76 9.83
CA LEU A 50 -5.65 -8.15 8.73
C LEU A 50 -7.11 -8.09 9.13
N THR A 51 -7.42 -8.46 10.38
CA THR A 51 -8.77 -8.34 10.90
C THR A 51 -9.24 -6.89 10.83
N LYS A 52 -8.38 -5.96 11.25
CA LYS A 52 -8.70 -4.54 11.20
C LYS A 52 -8.95 -4.06 9.78
N LEU A 53 -8.14 -4.54 8.84
CA LEU A 53 -8.29 -4.14 7.45
C LEU A 53 -9.57 -4.69 6.82
N VAL A 54 -9.94 -5.92 7.18
CA VAL A 54 -11.19 -6.50 6.71
C VAL A 54 -12.38 -5.74 7.30
N GLU A 55 -12.32 -5.45 8.60
CA GLU A 55 -13.39 -4.69 9.27
C GLU A 55 -13.50 -3.29 8.69
N GLY A 56 -12.39 -2.69 8.30
CA GLY A 56 -12.39 -1.38 7.66
C GLY A 56 -12.72 -1.41 6.18
N GLU A 57 -13.02 -2.58 5.66
CA GLU A 57 -13.44 -2.78 4.28
C GLU A 57 -12.38 -2.41 3.24
N LEU A 58 -11.12 -2.59 3.60
CA LEU A 58 -10.03 -2.46 2.64
C LEU A 58 -9.64 -3.80 2.06
N LEU A 59 -9.93 -4.88 2.78
CA LEU A 59 -9.65 -6.23 2.34
C LEU A 59 -10.90 -7.10 2.40
N VAL A 60 -10.90 -8.13 1.57
CA VAL A 60 -11.86 -9.22 1.70
C VAL A 60 -11.09 -10.49 2.00
N VAL A 61 -11.74 -11.44 2.66
CA VAL A 61 -11.13 -12.71 2.98
C VAL A 61 -11.95 -13.81 2.32
N ARG A 62 -11.25 -14.77 1.75
CA ARG A 62 -11.86 -15.94 1.14
C ARG A 62 -11.27 -17.19 1.76
N LYS A 63 -12.13 -18.11 2.11
CA LYS A 63 -11.70 -19.41 2.59
C LYS A 63 -11.60 -20.39 1.44
N GLN A 64 -10.51 -21.14 1.41
CA GLN A 64 -10.32 -22.15 0.41
C GLN A 64 -9.67 -23.34 1.10
N GLY A 65 -10.44 -24.39 1.34
CA GLY A 65 -9.96 -25.50 2.13
C GLY A 65 -9.69 -25.06 3.55
N ARG A 66 -8.46 -25.28 4.02
CA ARG A 66 -8.05 -24.90 5.37
C ARG A 66 -7.46 -23.52 5.44
N HIS A 67 -7.30 -22.85 4.30
CA HIS A 67 -6.60 -21.59 4.24
C HIS A 67 -7.54 -20.44 4.03
N LYS A 68 -7.16 -19.31 4.60
CA LYS A 68 -7.82 -18.03 4.34
C LYS A 68 -6.91 -17.18 3.49
N TYR A 69 -7.47 -16.62 2.44
CA TYR A 69 -6.73 -15.76 1.52
C TYR A 69 -7.30 -14.35 1.61
N PHE A 70 -6.41 -13.39 1.69
CA PHE A 70 -6.77 -11.97 1.77
C PHE A 70 -6.47 -11.30 0.45
N GLN A 71 -7.32 -10.38 0.06
CA GLN A 71 -7.21 -9.69 -1.21
C GLN A 71 -7.76 -8.28 -1.03
N LEU A 72 -7.28 -7.32 -1.83
CA LEU A 72 -7.86 -5.98 -1.80
C LEU A 72 -9.33 -6.08 -2.12
N LYS A 73 -10.12 -5.26 -1.43
CA LYS A 73 -11.57 -5.37 -1.55
C LYS A 73 -12.03 -5.11 -2.98
N ASP A 74 -11.50 -4.08 -3.61
CA ASP A 74 -11.91 -3.71 -4.96
C ASP A 74 -10.88 -2.82 -5.62
N HIS A 75 -11.21 -2.40 -6.83
CA HIS A 75 -10.35 -1.59 -7.65
C HIS A 75 -10.10 -0.21 -7.04
N GLN A 76 -11.08 0.34 -6.33
CA GLN A 76 -10.92 1.65 -5.68
C GLN A 76 -9.81 1.63 -4.65
N VAL A 77 -9.73 0.54 -3.87
CA VAL A 77 -8.67 0.41 -2.87
C VAL A 77 -7.32 0.35 -3.57
N ALA A 78 -7.23 -0.43 -4.65
CA ALA A 78 -5.98 -0.53 -5.41
C ALA A 78 -5.56 0.83 -5.96
N GLU A 79 -6.50 1.59 -6.49
CA GLU A 79 -6.21 2.93 -7.02
C GLU A 79 -5.70 3.88 -5.95
N LEU A 80 -6.32 3.84 -4.77
CA LEU A 80 -5.88 4.68 -3.67
C LEU A 80 -4.44 4.35 -3.29
N LEU A 81 -4.14 3.06 -3.17
CA LEU A 81 -2.79 2.65 -2.81
C LEU A 81 -1.77 3.06 -3.87
N GLU A 82 -2.13 2.96 -5.14
CA GLU A 82 -1.26 3.40 -6.23
C GLU A 82 -0.98 4.89 -6.12
N GLN A 83 -1.99 5.69 -5.83
CA GLN A 83 -1.82 7.12 -5.68
C GLN A 83 -0.93 7.45 -4.48
N LEU A 84 -1.11 6.72 -3.39
CA LEU A 84 -0.26 6.91 -2.22
C LEU A 84 1.19 6.57 -2.51
N LEU A 85 1.43 5.49 -3.25
CA LEU A 85 2.78 5.12 -3.64
C LEU A 85 3.40 6.17 -4.54
N THR A 86 2.63 6.67 -5.50
CA THR A 86 3.11 7.71 -6.41
C THR A 86 3.50 8.96 -5.64
N LEU A 87 2.65 9.37 -4.72
CA LEU A 87 2.93 10.55 -3.90
C LEU A 87 4.15 10.32 -3.02
N SER A 88 4.26 9.14 -2.42
CA SER A 88 5.40 8.79 -1.56
C SER A 88 6.69 8.79 -2.34
N ALA A 89 6.68 8.24 -3.55
CA ALA A 89 7.86 8.23 -4.40
C ALA A 89 8.28 9.62 -4.80
N ALA A 90 7.31 10.49 -5.09
CA ALA A 90 7.60 11.87 -5.43
C ALA A 90 8.26 12.60 -4.27
N HIS A 91 7.77 12.39 -3.05
CA HIS A 91 8.36 12.99 -1.86
C HIS A 91 9.76 12.46 -1.61
N SER A 92 9.95 11.18 -1.79
CA SER A 92 11.26 10.56 -1.62
C SER A 92 12.25 11.11 -2.63
N SER A 93 11.83 11.22 -3.89
CA SER A 93 12.66 11.81 -4.94
C SER A 93 12.98 13.26 -4.64
N ALA A 94 12.00 14.02 -4.21
CA ALA A 94 12.20 15.43 -3.88
C ALA A 94 13.19 15.58 -2.73
N THR A 95 13.10 14.70 -1.74
CA THR A 95 14.02 14.72 -0.62
C THR A 95 15.43 14.42 -1.08
N ASN A 96 15.58 13.44 -1.94
CA ASN A 96 16.87 13.09 -2.48
C ASN A 96 17.41 14.19 -3.39
N SER A 97 16.52 14.77 -4.18
CA SER A 97 16.91 15.83 -5.11
C SER A 97 17.41 17.07 -4.40
N SER A 98 16.93 17.30 -3.21
CA SER A 98 17.36 18.49 -2.49
C SER A 98 18.84 18.46 -2.19
N THR A 99 19.44 17.30 -2.23
CA THR A 99 20.88 17.20 -2.02
C THR A 99 21.65 17.33 -3.31
N THR A 100 21.01 17.09 -4.47
CA THR A 100 21.68 17.18 -5.75
C THR A 100 21.23 18.36 -6.52
N ASN A 101 20.26 18.97 -6.18
CA ASN A 101 19.60 20.00 -6.85
C ASN A 101 18.60 19.60 -7.82
N LEU A 102 17.82 19.97 -8.30
CA LEU A 102 16.79 19.61 -8.98
C LEU A 102 16.40 19.81 -10.19
N SER A 103 16.33 19.73 -10.82
CA SER A 103 15.83 19.95 -11.71
C SER A 103 14.87 19.44 -12.33
N THR A 104 14.54 19.36 -12.34
CA THR A 104 13.67 19.13 -12.95
C THR A 104 12.69 18.86 -13.26
N SER A 105 12.54 18.94 -13.45
CA SER A 105 11.68 18.75 -13.74
C SER A 105 10.93 18.37 -14.15
N GLY A 106 10.86 18.33 -14.19
CA GLY A 106 10.48 17.92 -14.64
C GLY A 106 9.87 17.54 -14.95
N ALA A 107 10.03 17.38 -15.12
CA ALA A 107 9.98 16.96 -15.48
C ALA A 107 9.52 16.45 -15.83
N SER A 108 9.49 16.32 -15.93
CA SER A 108 9.63 15.91 -16.23
C SER A 108 9.31 15.34 -16.54
N LEU A 109 9.15 15.17 -16.63
CA LEU A 109 9.63 14.72 -16.82
C LEU A 109 9.49 14.23 -17.34
N LYS A 110 9.42 13.86 -17.41
CA LYS A 110 10.04 13.53 -17.79
C LYS A 110 10.04 12.96 -17.95
N GLN A 111 9.88 12.89 -17.84
CA GLN A 111 10.64 12.72 -17.82
C GLN A 111 10.73 12.40 -17.94
N SER A 112 10.42 12.43 -17.97
CA SER A 112 11.18 12.38 -17.95
C SER A 112 11.26 12.15 -18.07
N THR A 113 11.18 12.07 -18.06
CA THR A 113 12.04 12.15 -18.05
C THR A 113 12.42 12.19 -18.27
N GLY A 114 12.34 12.21 -18.14
CA GLY A 114 13.37 12.43 -18.19
C GLY A 114 13.60 12.66 -18.53
N PRO A 115 13.99 12.61 -18.71
CA PRO A 115 14.74 12.93 -19.04
C PRO A 115 14.86 13.14 -19.47
N ALA A 116 14.90 13.07 -19.44
CA ALA A 116 15.36 13.34 -19.64
C ALA A 116 15.42 13.47 -19.92
N ASP A 117 15.59 13.31 -19.78
CA ASP A 117 15.96 13.47 -19.90
C ASP A 117 16.06 13.50 -20.03
#